data_e4a5dc85d66109354a7a12d6adc44e87
#
_entry.id   e4a5dc85d66109354a7a12d6adc44e87
#
_cell.length_a   1.000
_cell.length_b   1.000
_cell.length_c   1.000
_cell.angle_alpha   90.00
_cell.angle_beta   90.00
_cell.angle_gamma   90.00
#
_symmetry.space_group_name_H-M   'P 1'
#
loop_
_entity.id
_entity.type
_entity.pdbx_description
1 polymer ?
#
loop_
_entity_poly.entity_id
_entity_poly.type
_entity_poly.pdbx_seq_one_letter_code
_entity_poly.pdbx_strand_id
1 'polypeptide(L)'
;MRFSFSISVFCLGVLLAQSVSAETEDQHAAITMLGGLNGVALQCRYFDQTQRIKHTLVANLPKRRELGLLFEDATNKSFLAFMQRDETCPGSADFVGQVDSAVDLLEAAFAK
;
A
#
# COMPACT_ATOMS: atom_id res chain seq x y z
N MET A 1 53.32 -29.30 -35.61
CA MET A 1 52.85 -28.73 -34.35
C MET A 1 51.37 -28.43 -34.51
N ARG A 2 50.53 -29.14 -33.83
CA ARG A 2 49.12 -28.93 -33.86
C ARG A 2 48.76 -28.23 -32.57
N PHE A 3 48.27 -26.97 -32.65
CA PHE A 3 47.69 -26.29 -31.51
C PHE A 3 46.23 -26.66 -31.41
N SER A 4 45.91 -27.43 -30.36
CA SER A 4 44.50 -27.67 -29.99
C SER A 4 43.97 -26.42 -29.34
N PHE A 5 43.10 -25.70 -30.04
CA PHE A 5 42.31 -24.67 -29.44
C PHE A 5 41.13 -25.33 -28.73
N SER A 6 41.22 -25.44 -27.42
CA SER A 6 40.06 -25.77 -26.60
C SER A 6 39.15 -24.56 -26.55
N ILE A 7 38.06 -24.64 -27.27
CA ILE A 7 37.00 -23.66 -27.14
C ILE A 7 36.26 -24.00 -25.85
N SER A 8 36.59 -23.27 -24.78
CA SER A 8 35.77 -23.25 -23.57
C SER A 8 34.47 -22.57 -23.90
N VAL A 9 33.41 -23.35 -24.05
CA VAL A 9 32.05 -22.83 -24.10
C VAL A 9 31.72 -22.33 -22.70
N PHE A 10 31.80 -21.03 -22.52
CA PHE A 10 31.31 -20.36 -21.34
C PHE A 10 29.78 -20.37 -21.43
N CYS A 11 29.14 -21.32 -20.76
CA CYS A 11 27.69 -21.21 -20.50
C CYS A 11 27.47 -20.05 -19.58
N LEU A 12 27.13 -18.89 -20.17
CA LEU A 12 26.52 -17.78 -19.42
C LEU A 12 25.17 -18.29 -18.96
N GLY A 13 25.11 -18.76 -17.71
CA GLY A 13 23.86 -18.98 -17.04
C GLY A 13 23.17 -17.63 -16.87
N VAL A 14 22.15 -17.35 -17.68
CA VAL A 14 21.28 -16.23 -17.47
C VAL A 14 20.50 -16.55 -16.20
N LEU A 15 20.96 -15.99 -15.10
CA LEU A 15 20.16 -15.91 -13.88
C LEU A 15 18.97 -14.99 -14.22
N LEU A 16 17.86 -15.61 -14.60
CA LEU A 16 16.57 -14.95 -14.59
C LEU A 16 16.29 -14.64 -13.12
N ALA A 17 16.65 -13.43 -12.71
CA ALA A 17 16.17 -12.88 -11.47
C ALA A 17 14.64 -12.80 -11.60
N GLN A 18 13.96 -13.79 -11.03
CA GLN A 18 12.52 -13.66 -10.84
C GLN A 18 12.35 -12.49 -9.88
N SER A 19 11.97 -11.34 -10.43
CA SER A 19 11.53 -10.24 -9.62
C SER A 19 10.27 -10.71 -8.88
N VAL A 20 10.46 -11.13 -7.63
CA VAL A 20 9.34 -11.16 -6.69
C VAL A 20 8.77 -9.76 -6.75
N SER A 21 7.50 -9.63 -7.20
CA SER A 21 6.86 -8.34 -7.32
C SER A 21 6.73 -7.72 -5.93
N ALA A 22 7.79 -7.01 -5.51
CA ALA A 22 7.71 -6.11 -4.38
C ALA A 22 6.73 -5.01 -4.76
N GLU A 23 5.82 -4.66 -3.86
CA GLU A 23 4.95 -3.53 -4.05
C GLU A 23 5.77 -2.27 -4.32
N THR A 24 5.25 -1.43 -5.21
CA THR A 24 5.88 -0.17 -5.55
C THR A 24 5.72 0.84 -4.42
N GLU A 25 6.53 1.91 -4.45
CA GLU A 25 6.37 3.02 -3.51
C GLU A 25 4.97 3.65 -3.60
N ASP A 26 4.39 3.73 -4.81
CA ASP A 26 3.04 4.25 -5.00
C ASP A 26 1.98 3.36 -4.34
N GLN A 27 2.16 2.05 -4.41
CA GLN A 27 1.28 1.10 -3.74
C GLN A 27 1.37 1.24 -2.23
N HIS A 28 2.58 1.33 -1.67
CA HIS A 28 2.78 1.57 -0.24
C HIS A 28 2.19 2.91 0.21
N ALA A 29 2.42 3.97 -0.56
CA ALA A 29 1.87 5.30 -0.27
C ALA A 29 0.34 5.30 -0.27
N ALA A 30 -0.29 4.59 -1.20
CA ALA A 30 -1.75 4.49 -1.27
C ALA A 30 -2.34 3.77 -0.04
N ILE A 31 -1.70 2.68 0.40
CA ILE A 31 -2.11 1.97 1.62
C ILE A 31 -1.94 2.86 2.85
N THR A 32 -0.82 3.53 2.96
CA THR A 32 -0.51 4.42 4.09
C THR A 32 -1.50 5.59 4.16
N MET A 33 -1.87 6.15 3.02
CA MET A 33 -2.86 7.23 2.94
C MET A 33 -4.22 6.77 3.46
N LEU A 34 -4.71 5.61 3.01
CA LEU A 34 -5.96 5.05 3.51
C LEU A 34 -5.89 4.69 5.00
N GLY A 35 -4.75 4.19 5.45
CA GLY A 35 -4.51 3.95 6.88
C GLY A 35 -4.62 5.24 7.69
N GLY A 36 -4.00 6.31 7.22
CA GLY A 36 -4.07 7.63 7.86
C GLY A 36 -5.51 8.15 7.95
N LEU A 37 -6.27 8.05 6.87
CA LEU A 37 -7.69 8.44 6.85
C LEU A 37 -8.52 7.53 7.77
N ASN A 38 -8.20 6.25 7.85
CA ASN A 38 -8.88 5.34 8.76
C ASN A 38 -8.69 5.73 10.23
N GLY A 39 -7.51 6.17 10.61
CA GLY A 39 -7.24 6.68 11.96
C GLY A 39 -8.11 7.89 12.31
N VAL A 40 -8.24 8.83 11.38
CA VAL A 40 -9.13 10.00 11.53
C VAL A 40 -10.59 9.55 11.59
N ALA A 41 -11.01 8.63 10.72
CA ALA A 41 -12.38 8.11 10.70
C ALA A 41 -12.76 7.47 12.04
N LEU A 42 -11.84 6.73 12.66
CA LEU A 42 -12.06 6.13 13.98
C LEU A 42 -12.21 7.19 15.07
N GLN A 43 -11.37 8.21 15.08
CA GLN A 43 -11.44 9.30 16.04
C GLN A 43 -12.73 10.12 15.89
N CYS A 44 -13.14 10.37 14.65
CA CYS A 44 -14.30 11.20 14.32
C CYS A 44 -15.60 10.40 14.22
N ARG A 45 -15.54 9.09 14.44
CA ARG A 45 -16.68 8.16 14.37
C ARG A 45 -17.36 8.13 12.99
N TYR A 46 -16.58 8.27 11.93
CA TYR A 46 -17.05 8.09 10.56
C TYR A 46 -16.97 6.60 10.17
N PHE A 47 -17.76 5.78 10.85
CA PHE A 47 -17.66 4.32 10.74
C PHE A 47 -18.03 3.78 9.36
N ASP A 48 -18.91 4.46 8.63
CA ASP A 48 -19.21 4.11 7.25
C ASP A 48 -17.96 4.20 6.37
N GLN A 49 -17.14 5.21 6.61
CA GLN A 49 -15.88 5.37 5.88
C GLN A 49 -14.84 4.33 6.30
N THR A 50 -14.80 3.99 7.59
CA THR A 50 -13.94 2.90 8.06
C THR A 50 -14.28 1.57 7.38
N GLN A 51 -15.55 1.24 7.27
CA GLN A 51 -16.00 0.04 6.56
C GLN A 51 -15.65 0.11 5.07
N ARG A 52 -15.90 1.22 4.43
CA ARG A 52 -15.57 1.44 3.03
C ARG A 52 -14.07 1.25 2.74
N ILE A 53 -13.22 1.84 3.57
CA ILE A 53 -11.77 1.71 3.46
C ILE A 53 -11.37 0.23 3.55
N LYS A 54 -11.87 -0.50 4.54
CA LYS A 54 -11.57 -1.92 4.71
C LYS A 54 -12.04 -2.76 3.52
N HIS A 55 -13.24 -2.51 3.02
CA HIS A 55 -13.75 -3.20 1.82
C HIS A 55 -12.87 -2.94 0.60
N THR A 56 -12.43 -1.71 0.41
CA THR A 56 -11.54 -1.34 -0.68
C THR A 56 -10.20 -2.09 -0.61
N LEU A 57 -9.61 -2.18 0.58
CA LEU A 57 -8.38 -2.91 0.79
C LEU A 57 -8.54 -4.40 0.48
N VAL A 58 -9.60 -5.02 1.00
CA VAL A 58 -9.87 -6.44 0.76
C VAL A 58 -10.07 -6.73 -0.73
N ALA A 59 -10.73 -5.83 -1.45
CA ALA A 59 -11.01 -5.99 -2.87
C ALA A 59 -9.78 -5.81 -3.77
N ASN A 60 -8.79 -5.03 -3.35
CA ASN A 60 -7.69 -4.61 -4.22
C ASN A 60 -6.33 -5.17 -3.81
N LEU A 61 -6.08 -5.42 -2.53
CA LEU A 61 -4.77 -5.87 -2.08
C LEU A 61 -4.55 -7.36 -2.30
N PRO A 62 -3.33 -7.74 -2.73
CA PRO A 62 -2.89 -9.13 -2.61
C PRO A 62 -2.98 -9.60 -1.15
N LYS A 63 -3.27 -10.87 -0.94
CA LYS A 63 -3.36 -11.46 0.41
C LYS A 63 -1.96 -11.66 1.00
N ARG A 64 -1.34 -10.57 1.41
CA ARG A 64 -0.02 -10.55 2.02
C ARG A 64 -0.10 -9.84 3.36
N ARG A 65 0.39 -10.50 4.37
CA ARG A 65 0.35 -10.02 5.75
C ARG A 65 0.99 -8.64 5.91
N GLU A 66 2.08 -8.39 5.23
CA GLU A 66 2.85 -7.14 5.31
C GLU A 66 2.00 -5.93 4.91
N LEU A 67 1.09 -6.09 3.96
CA LEU A 67 0.22 -5.01 3.51
C LEU A 67 -0.83 -4.65 4.55
N GLY A 68 -1.39 -5.66 5.21
CA GLY A 68 -2.30 -5.46 6.33
C GLY A 68 -1.62 -4.75 7.51
N LEU A 69 -0.39 -5.16 7.83
CA LEU A 69 0.39 -4.53 8.89
C LEU A 69 0.74 -3.08 8.56
N LEU A 70 1.07 -2.79 7.30
CA LEU A 70 1.33 -1.42 6.84
C LEU A 70 0.10 -0.52 7.05
N PHE A 71 -1.08 -1.01 6.70
CA PHE A 71 -2.33 -0.31 6.92
C PHE A 71 -2.62 -0.08 8.41
N GLU A 72 -2.50 -1.11 9.23
CA GLU A 72 -2.73 -1.03 10.66
C GLU A 72 -1.77 -0.05 11.34
N ASP A 73 -0.50 -0.09 10.98
CA ASP A 73 0.51 0.83 11.51
C ASP A 73 0.19 2.29 11.17
N ALA A 74 -0.17 2.56 9.93
CA ALA A 74 -0.59 3.89 9.49
C ALA A 74 -1.86 4.37 10.20
N THR A 75 -2.83 3.47 10.42
CA THR A 75 -4.04 3.75 11.20
C THR A 75 -3.71 4.15 12.63
N ASN A 76 -2.88 3.37 13.31
CA ASN A 76 -2.50 3.62 14.69
C ASN A 76 -1.72 4.92 14.84
N LYS A 77 -0.77 5.18 13.96
CA LYS A 77 -0.01 6.44 13.98
C LYS A 77 -0.90 7.66 13.80
N SER A 78 -1.81 7.61 12.84
CA SER A 78 -2.76 8.69 12.57
C SER A 78 -3.73 8.90 13.74
N PHE A 79 -4.26 7.82 14.29
CA PHE A 79 -5.16 7.86 15.43
C PHE A 79 -4.52 8.54 16.64
N LEU A 80 -3.30 8.14 16.98
CA LEU A 80 -2.56 8.72 18.11
C LEU A 80 -2.15 10.18 17.84
N ALA A 81 -1.71 10.49 16.63
CA ALA A 81 -1.34 11.85 16.26
C ALA A 81 -2.54 12.80 16.34
N PHE A 82 -3.71 12.36 15.93
CA PHE A 82 -4.95 13.13 16.04
C PHE A 82 -5.25 13.50 17.49
N MET A 83 -5.18 12.54 18.40
CA MET A 83 -5.37 12.77 19.83
C MET A 83 -4.32 13.72 20.42
N GLN A 84 -3.04 13.48 20.12
CA GLN A 84 -1.93 14.25 20.69
C GLN A 84 -1.92 15.70 20.25
N ARG A 85 -2.40 15.98 19.03
CA ARG A 85 -2.48 17.32 18.45
C ARG A 85 -3.79 18.02 18.76
N ASP A 86 -4.71 17.35 19.41
CA ASP A 86 -6.06 17.85 19.68
C ASP A 86 -6.73 18.40 18.40
N GLU A 87 -6.66 17.60 17.33
CA GLU A 87 -7.17 17.99 16.02
C GLU A 87 -8.70 18.02 16.02
N THR A 88 -9.27 18.91 15.20
CA THR A 88 -10.70 18.98 14.95
C THR A 88 -11.08 18.03 13.81
N CYS A 89 -12.18 17.30 13.97
CA CYS A 89 -12.69 16.44 12.92
C CYS A 89 -13.05 17.24 11.67
N PRO A 90 -12.61 16.79 10.48
CA PRO A 90 -13.07 17.38 9.23
C PRO A 90 -14.57 17.21 9.07
N GLY A 91 -15.23 18.11 8.33
CA GLY A 91 -16.63 17.93 7.97
C GLY A 91 -16.85 16.61 7.24
N SER A 92 -17.98 15.94 7.48
CA SER A 92 -18.22 14.61 6.92
C SER A 92 -18.18 14.58 5.40
N ALA A 93 -18.70 15.60 4.73
CA ALA A 93 -18.68 15.70 3.27
C ALA A 93 -17.26 15.86 2.73
N ASP A 94 -16.45 16.71 3.36
CA ASP A 94 -15.04 16.89 2.99
C ASP A 94 -14.25 15.60 3.21
N PHE A 95 -14.52 14.93 4.31
CA PHE A 95 -13.85 13.65 4.62
C PHE A 95 -14.18 12.56 3.61
N VAL A 96 -15.44 12.45 3.21
CA VAL A 96 -15.85 11.51 2.14
C VAL A 96 -15.08 11.81 0.85
N GLY A 97 -14.91 13.07 0.47
CA GLY A 97 -14.11 13.46 -0.69
C GLY A 97 -12.64 13.04 -0.58
N GLN A 98 -12.04 13.15 0.61
CA GLN A 98 -10.68 12.68 0.85
C GLN A 98 -10.57 11.16 0.71
N VAL A 99 -11.54 10.42 1.25
CA VAL A 99 -11.60 8.97 1.11
C VAL A 99 -11.81 8.57 -0.36
N ASP A 100 -12.69 9.25 -1.09
CA ASP A 100 -12.90 9.00 -2.52
C ASP A 100 -11.60 9.08 -3.31
N SER A 101 -10.85 10.16 -3.10
CA SER A 101 -9.56 10.37 -3.77
C SER A 101 -8.53 9.29 -3.41
N ALA A 102 -8.47 8.90 -2.15
CA ALA A 102 -7.53 7.88 -1.69
C ALA A 102 -7.91 6.48 -2.18
N VAL A 103 -9.20 6.17 -2.27
CA VAL A 103 -9.70 4.93 -2.86
C VAL A 103 -9.32 4.85 -4.34
N ASP A 104 -9.51 5.92 -5.09
CA ASP A 104 -9.15 5.97 -6.51
C ASP A 104 -7.65 5.75 -6.70
N LEU A 105 -6.81 6.35 -5.86
CA LEU A 105 -5.36 6.15 -5.90
C LEU A 105 -4.97 4.70 -5.61
N LEU A 106 -5.61 4.07 -4.63
CA LEU A 106 -5.34 2.66 -4.32
C LEU A 106 -5.74 1.75 -5.48
N GLU A 107 -6.93 1.95 -6.02
CA GLU A 107 -7.42 1.15 -7.16
C GLU A 107 -6.49 1.30 -8.36
N ALA A 108 -6.05 2.51 -8.67
CA ALA A 108 -5.09 2.75 -9.75
C ALA A 108 -3.74 2.09 -9.48
N ALA A 109 -3.23 2.15 -8.25
CA ALA A 109 -1.93 1.58 -7.89
C ALA A 109 -1.90 0.05 -7.96
N PHE A 110 -3.04 -0.61 -7.73
CA PHE A 110 -3.18 -2.07 -7.76
C PHE A 110 -3.91 -2.59 -8.99
N ALA A 111 -4.24 -1.74 -9.94
CA ALA A 111 -4.84 -2.15 -11.21
C ALA A 111 -3.89 -3.07 -11.97
N LYS A 112 -4.44 -4.12 -12.54
CA LYS A 112 -3.69 -5.08 -13.37
C LYS A 112 -3.69 -4.67 -14.83
#